data_bd7bb7d9511c53cd15c35a5d849deed8
#
_entry.id   bd7bb7d9511c53cd15c35a5d849deed8
#
_cell.length_a   1.000
_cell.length_b   1.000
_cell.length_c   1.000
_cell.angle_alpha   90.00
_cell.angle_beta   90.00
_cell.angle_gamma   90.00
#
_symmetry.space_group_name_H-M   'P 1'
#
loop_
_entity.id
_entity.type
_entity.pdbx_description
1 polymer ?
#
loop_
_entity_poly.entity_id
_entity_poly.type
_entity_poly.pdbx_seq_one_letter_code
_entity_poly.pdbx_strand_id
1 'polypeptide(L)'
;MALKRLVTACLAFISVICIAGCSFFDNVVHLKNNNEAILVSDQNRMLLQALAEEYNASQSKYKVWLAEENAGKGQKQPDIYLLEFSKLVNFEQQNKLLKFEIPETAILPEAFKSQNGCWYGVFYDPAVLLVNQNFARRAGQENIRTWEDLLKIRGIRIALENLSDTESTRSFLYAFASHWGEDNAFGYLRELHKNIPQYAKFPFTSIRMAATGDADIAITRSSFIFQYLENSFPAYVAKPVEGTPVNLYGVAIAAESGENMAAQDFCRWLLTEKEIKRILLQQNTGLETLMHDKTDTQKLWLNTAYLQQEKADKLINKWLETVRFEN
;
A
#
# COMPACT_ATOMS: atom_id res chain seq x y z
N MET A 1 -72.53 13.94 30.27
CA MET A 1 -71.54 12.86 30.45
C MET A 1 -71.02 12.28 29.11
N ALA A 2 -71.81 12.21 28.04
CA ALA A 2 -71.41 11.67 26.76
C ALA A 2 -70.33 12.47 26.00
N LEU A 3 -70.36 13.80 26.10
CA LEU A 3 -69.42 14.67 25.39
C LEU A 3 -67.99 14.63 25.93
N LYS A 4 -67.79 14.41 27.25
CA LYS A 4 -66.45 14.23 27.86
C LYS A 4 -65.76 12.90 27.45
N ARG A 5 -66.54 11.86 27.20
CA ARG A 5 -66.00 10.57 26.75
C ARG A 5 -65.58 10.56 25.29
N LEU A 6 -66.23 11.39 24.44
CA LEU A 6 -65.82 11.54 23.02
C LEU A 6 -64.50 12.31 22.86
N VAL A 7 -64.28 13.36 23.66
CA VAL A 7 -63.06 14.15 23.63
C VAL A 7 -61.86 13.31 24.15
N THR A 8 -62.06 12.47 25.16
CA THR A 8 -60.99 11.61 25.69
C THR A 8 -60.61 10.51 24.69
N ALA A 9 -61.60 9.95 23.94
CA ALA A 9 -61.33 8.96 22.91
C ALA A 9 -60.58 9.55 21.70
N CYS A 10 -60.88 10.79 21.27
CA CYS A 10 -60.17 11.47 20.19
C CYS A 10 -58.71 11.84 20.57
N LEU A 11 -58.48 12.25 21.81
CA LEU A 11 -57.14 12.56 22.31
C LEU A 11 -56.27 11.29 22.45
N ALA A 12 -56.84 10.18 22.84
CA ALA A 12 -56.13 8.87 22.88
C ALA A 12 -55.81 8.34 21.49
N PHE A 13 -56.61 8.61 20.47
CA PHE A 13 -56.37 8.18 19.09
C PHE A 13 -55.30 9.04 18.41
N ILE A 14 -55.22 10.33 18.72
CA ILE A 14 -54.18 11.25 18.21
C ILE A 14 -52.83 10.94 18.85
N SER A 15 -52.77 10.56 20.12
CA SER A 15 -51.49 10.18 20.76
C SER A 15 -50.94 8.84 20.27
N VAL A 16 -51.80 7.89 19.86
CA VAL A 16 -51.36 6.61 19.26
C VAL A 16 -50.83 6.80 17.84
N ILE A 17 -51.38 7.75 17.05
CA ILE A 17 -50.90 8.05 15.71
C ILE A 17 -49.55 8.79 15.78
N CYS A 18 -49.31 9.64 16.78
CA CYS A 18 -48.00 10.30 16.97
C CYS A 18 -46.90 9.34 17.45
N ILE A 19 -47.24 8.30 18.22
CA ILE A 19 -46.24 7.31 18.66
C ILE A 19 -45.93 6.29 17.54
N ALA A 20 -46.91 5.95 16.69
CA ALA A 20 -46.68 5.12 15.51
C ALA A 20 -45.97 5.85 14.39
N GLY A 21 -46.08 7.19 14.30
CA GLY A 21 -45.40 8.01 13.32
C GLY A 21 -43.90 8.23 13.62
N CYS A 22 -43.51 8.24 14.90
CA CYS A 22 -42.08 8.40 15.25
C CYS A 22 -41.23 7.12 15.02
N SER A 23 -41.83 5.93 15.04
CA SER A 23 -41.11 4.69 14.73
C SER A 23 -41.08 4.35 13.24
N PHE A 24 -41.83 5.09 12.40
CA PHE A 24 -41.82 4.89 10.94
C PHE A 24 -40.82 5.79 10.25
N PHE A 25 -40.26 6.81 10.93
CA PHE A 25 -39.23 7.71 10.37
C PHE A 25 -37.79 7.28 10.66
N ASP A 26 -37.56 6.32 11.57
CA ASP A 26 -36.22 5.79 11.83
C ASP A 26 -35.76 4.72 10.80
N ASN A 27 -36.63 4.31 9.89
CA ASN A 27 -36.28 3.55 8.69
C ASN A 27 -36.31 4.44 7.44
N VAL A 28 -35.66 5.59 7.48
CA VAL A 28 -35.15 6.18 6.26
C VAL A 28 -34.02 5.25 5.83
N VAL A 29 -34.36 4.31 4.95
CA VAL A 29 -33.39 3.66 4.09
C VAL A 29 -32.60 4.79 3.49
N HIS A 30 -31.38 5.03 4.01
CA HIS A 30 -30.40 5.85 3.31
C HIS A 30 -30.18 5.13 1.98
N LEU A 31 -30.92 5.52 0.95
CA LEU A 31 -30.66 5.08 -0.41
C LEU A 31 -29.19 5.39 -0.64
N LYS A 32 -28.38 4.33 -0.75
CA LYS A 32 -26.95 4.45 -0.99
C LYS A 32 -26.81 5.26 -2.28
N ASN A 33 -26.20 6.43 -2.20
CA ASN A 33 -26.01 7.26 -3.38
C ASN A 33 -24.92 6.62 -4.25
N ASN A 34 -25.33 5.87 -5.28
CA ASN A 34 -24.43 5.15 -6.17
C ASN A 34 -23.53 6.07 -7.00
N ASN A 35 -23.72 7.38 -6.91
CA ASN A 35 -22.87 8.38 -7.59
C ASN A 35 -21.76 8.93 -6.68
N GLU A 36 -21.68 8.48 -5.42
CA GLU A 36 -20.63 8.86 -4.49
C GLU A 36 -20.00 7.62 -3.87
N ALA A 37 -18.68 7.61 -3.74
CA ALA A 37 -17.94 6.52 -3.11
C ALA A 37 -16.96 7.02 -2.05
N ILE A 38 -16.72 6.19 -1.02
CA ILE A 38 -15.77 6.45 0.05
C ILE A 38 -14.55 5.57 -0.16
N LEU A 39 -13.39 6.22 -0.30
CA LEU A 39 -12.08 5.60 -0.42
C LEU A 39 -11.40 5.47 0.94
N VAL A 40 -10.99 4.26 1.27
CA VAL A 40 -10.07 3.96 2.39
C VAL A 40 -8.74 3.47 1.85
N SER A 41 -7.66 3.94 2.44
CA SER A 41 -6.30 3.56 2.03
C SER A 41 -5.33 3.62 3.20
N ASP A 42 -4.20 2.92 3.08
CA ASP A 42 -3.02 3.03 3.93
C ASP A 42 -1.93 3.94 3.30
N GLN A 43 -2.25 4.60 2.19
CA GLN A 43 -1.37 5.53 1.53
C GLN A 43 -1.40 6.92 2.17
N ASN A 44 -0.36 7.72 1.86
CA ASN A 44 -0.27 9.11 2.30
C ASN A 44 -1.52 9.91 1.90
N ARG A 45 -2.10 10.64 2.86
CA ARG A 45 -3.33 11.41 2.66
C ARG A 45 -3.21 12.48 1.56
N MET A 46 -2.03 13.09 1.39
CA MET A 46 -1.83 14.08 0.31
C MET A 46 -1.95 13.44 -1.07
N LEU A 47 -1.40 12.24 -1.26
CA LEU A 47 -1.58 11.47 -2.50
C LEU A 47 -3.06 11.15 -2.73
N LEU A 48 -3.75 10.67 -1.70
CA LEU A 48 -5.16 10.30 -1.82
C LEU A 48 -6.04 11.51 -2.17
N GLN A 49 -5.76 12.66 -1.57
CA GLN A 49 -6.44 13.92 -1.89
C GLN A 49 -6.21 14.32 -3.34
N ALA A 50 -4.96 14.30 -3.81
CA ALA A 50 -4.63 14.62 -5.19
C ALA A 50 -5.32 13.68 -6.19
N LEU A 51 -5.40 12.38 -5.91
CA LEU A 51 -6.11 11.41 -6.73
C LEU A 51 -7.62 11.67 -6.75
N ALA A 52 -8.24 11.91 -5.59
CA ALA A 52 -9.66 12.17 -5.49
C ALA A 52 -10.04 13.51 -6.15
N GLU A 53 -9.24 14.58 -5.96
CA GLU A 53 -9.45 15.88 -6.57
C GLU A 53 -9.34 15.83 -8.08
N GLU A 54 -8.30 15.18 -8.64
CA GLU A 54 -8.13 15.03 -10.08
C GLU A 54 -9.30 14.23 -10.70
N TYR A 55 -9.66 13.09 -10.09
CA TYR A 55 -10.81 12.32 -10.53
C TYR A 55 -12.10 13.15 -10.50
N ASN A 56 -12.36 13.83 -9.38
CA ASN A 56 -13.56 14.65 -9.21
C ASN A 56 -13.61 15.87 -10.13
N ALA A 57 -12.45 16.37 -10.60
CA ALA A 57 -12.34 17.47 -11.55
C ALA A 57 -12.47 16.99 -13.01
N SER A 58 -12.01 15.75 -13.33
CA SER A 58 -12.02 15.21 -14.70
C SER A 58 -13.41 14.89 -15.24
N GLN A 59 -14.41 14.75 -14.37
CA GLN A 59 -15.79 14.44 -14.72
C GLN A 59 -16.77 15.02 -13.69
N SER A 60 -18.09 15.06 -14.01
CA SER A 60 -19.12 15.67 -13.17
C SER A 60 -20.17 14.70 -12.63
N LYS A 61 -20.15 13.44 -13.10
CA LYS A 61 -21.19 12.46 -12.81
C LYS A 61 -21.03 11.81 -11.46
N TYR A 62 -19.78 11.51 -11.07
CA TYR A 62 -19.44 10.77 -9.87
C TYR A 62 -18.56 11.59 -8.93
N LYS A 63 -18.53 11.23 -7.65
CA LYS A 63 -17.64 11.84 -6.65
C LYS A 63 -17.01 10.77 -5.77
N VAL A 64 -15.72 10.95 -5.45
CA VAL A 64 -14.99 10.13 -4.50
C VAL A 64 -14.52 10.99 -3.33
N TRP A 65 -14.79 10.51 -2.13
CA TRP A 65 -14.42 11.15 -0.88
C TRP A 65 -13.48 10.25 -0.09
N LEU A 66 -12.58 10.84 0.65
CA LEU A 66 -11.72 10.08 1.57
C LEU A 66 -12.47 9.80 2.87
N ALA A 67 -12.31 8.61 3.43
CA ALA A 67 -12.77 8.32 4.76
C ALA A 67 -12.09 9.23 5.79
N GLU A 68 -12.84 9.67 6.80
CA GLU A 68 -12.30 10.45 7.91
C GLU A 68 -11.52 9.55 8.88
N GLU A 69 -10.33 9.96 9.31
CA GLU A 69 -9.47 9.17 10.19
C GLU A 69 -10.05 8.96 11.61
N ASN A 70 -10.94 9.85 12.05
CA ASN A 70 -11.47 9.87 13.43
C ASN A 70 -13.00 9.77 13.52
N ALA A 71 -13.65 9.23 12.51
CA ALA A 71 -15.10 9.15 12.52
C ALA A 71 -15.60 8.08 13.51
N GLY A 72 -16.41 8.53 14.47
CA GLY A 72 -17.05 7.70 15.47
C GLY A 72 -18.15 6.78 14.91
N LYS A 73 -18.90 6.12 15.79
CA LYS A 73 -20.06 5.28 15.45
C LYS A 73 -21.05 6.05 14.55
N GLY A 74 -21.17 5.66 13.29
CA GLY A 74 -22.04 6.30 12.29
C GLY A 74 -21.38 6.58 10.94
N GLN A 75 -20.09 6.26 10.77
CA GLN A 75 -19.38 6.40 9.50
C GLN A 75 -19.97 5.48 8.43
N LYS A 76 -20.15 6.00 7.23
CA LYS A 76 -20.48 5.19 6.06
C LYS A 76 -19.41 4.12 5.85
N GLN A 77 -19.80 2.90 5.54
CA GLN A 77 -18.89 1.83 5.18
C GLN A 77 -18.06 2.25 3.94
N PRO A 78 -16.78 1.88 3.87
CA PRO A 78 -15.96 2.17 2.70
C PRO A 78 -16.51 1.44 1.47
N ASP A 79 -16.44 2.11 0.32
CA ASP A 79 -16.81 1.52 -0.97
C ASP A 79 -15.59 1.01 -1.72
N ILE A 80 -14.44 1.70 -1.56
CA ILE A 80 -13.20 1.45 -2.27
C ILE A 80 -12.07 1.23 -1.27
N TYR A 81 -11.28 0.22 -1.50
CA TYR A 81 -10.02 -0.04 -0.81
C TYR A 81 -8.84 0.17 -1.77
N LEU A 82 -7.88 1.02 -1.40
CA LEU A 82 -6.58 1.15 -2.04
C LEU A 82 -5.52 0.78 -0.99
N LEU A 83 -5.18 -0.49 -0.91
CA LEU A 83 -4.39 -1.06 0.18
C LEU A 83 -3.20 -1.87 -0.34
N GLU A 84 -2.26 -2.12 0.56
CA GLU A 84 -1.21 -3.09 0.34
C GLU A 84 -1.82 -4.48 0.03
N PHE A 85 -1.24 -5.21 -0.94
CA PHE A 85 -1.87 -6.36 -1.56
C PHE A 85 -2.11 -7.52 -0.60
N SER A 86 -1.28 -7.71 0.43
CA SER A 86 -1.49 -8.76 1.45
C SER A 86 -2.79 -8.56 2.21
N LYS A 87 -3.17 -7.29 2.47
CA LYS A 87 -4.46 -6.93 3.08
C LYS A 87 -5.62 -7.25 2.14
N LEU A 88 -5.45 -6.96 0.84
CA LEU A 88 -6.47 -7.28 -0.17
C LEU A 88 -6.67 -8.78 -0.32
N VAL A 89 -5.59 -9.57 -0.34
CA VAL A 89 -5.66 -11.03 -0.34
C VAL A 89 -6.42 -11.54 0.90
N ASN A 90 -6.13 -10.99 2.07
CA ASN A 90 -6.84 -11.35 3.31
C ASN A 90 -8.33 -10.97 3.24
N PHE A 91 -8.65 -9.78 2.73
CA PHE A 91 -10.04 -9.34 2.55
C PHE A 91 -10.80 -10.22 1.54
N GLU A 92 -10.15 -10.63 0.45
CA GLU A 92 -10.70 -11.57 -0.52
C GLU A 92 -11.02 -12.93 0.13
N GLN A 93 -10.10 -13.49 0.92
CA GLN A 93 -10.32 -14.74 1.66
C GLN A 93 -11.49 -14.65 2.66
N GLN A 94 -11.76 -13.45 3.18
CA GLN A 94 -12.90 -13.17 4.07
C GLN A 94 -14.20 -12.82 3.31
N ASN A 95 -14.22 -12.91 1.98
CA ASN A 95 -15.35 -12.51 1.13
C ASN A 95 -15.80 -11.04 1.33
N LYS A 96 -14.86 -10.16 1.66
CA LYS A 96 -15.13 -8.73 1.86
C LYS A 96 -15.00 -7.89 0.59
N LEU A 97 -14.54 -8.50 -0.51
CA LEU A 97 -14.33 -7.82 -1.78
C LEU A 97 -15.33 -8.27 -2.83
N LEU A 98 -15.77 -7.32 -3.64
CA LEU A 98 -16.60 -7.58 -4.80
C LEU A 98 -15.76 -8.10 -5.96
N LYS A 99 -16.30 -9.05 -6.72
CA LYS A 99 -15.78 -9.40 -8.04
C LYS A 99 -16.23 -8.33 -9.06
N PHE A 100 -15.28 -7.72 -9.77
CA PHE A 100 -15.55 -6.77 -10.84
C PHE A 100 -14.53 -6.93 -11.97
N GLU A 101 -14.89 -6.49 -13.17
CA GLU A 101 -14.06 -6.69 -14.34
C GLU A 101 -13.65 -5.35 -14.97
N ILE A 102 -12.36 -5.22 -15.23
CA ILE A 102 -11.77 -4.11 -15.96
C ILE A 102 -10.95 -4.72 -17.10
N PRO A 103 -11.48 -4.74 -18.35
CA PRO A 103 -10.83 -5.43 -19.46
C PRO A 103 -9.39 -5.00 -19.71
N GLU A 104 -9.07 -3.73 -19.45
CA GLU A 104 -7.74 -3.16 -19.62
C GLU A 104 -6.67 -3.84 -18.73
N THR A 105 -7.09 -4.44 -17.61
CA THR A 105 -6.18 -5.16 -16.69
C THR A 105 -5.78 -6.55 -17.20
N ALA A 106 -6.26 -6.98 -18.36
CA ALA A 106 -5.86 -8.25 -18.96
C ALA A 106 -4.33 -8.36 -19.18
N ILE A 107 -3.67 -7.22 -19.37
CA ILE A 107 -2.20 -7.15 -19.53
C ILE A 107 -1.42 -7.38 -18.24
N LEU A 108 -2.06 -7.25 -17.06
CA LEU A 108 -1.39 -7.50 -15.78
C LEU A 108 -1.12 -9.00 -15.61
N PRO A 109 0.12 -9.39 -15.26
CA PRO A 109 0.40 -10.77 -14.89
C PRO A 109 -0.42 -11.22 -13.67
N GLU A 110 -0.62 -12.54 -13.56
CA GLU A 110 -1.44 -13.14 -12.50
C GLU A 110 -1.00 -12.79 -11.07
N ALA A 111 0.29 -12.54 -10.84
CA ALA A 111 0.80 -12.16 -9.52
C ALA A 111 0.39 -10.73 -9.11
N PHE A 112 -0.09 -9.90 -10.04
CA PHE A 112 -0.43 -8.50 -9.81
C PHE A 112 -1.93 -8.23 -9.81
N LYS A 113 -2.76 -9.26 -9.79
CA LYS A 113 -4.21 -9.17 -9.71
C LYS A 113 -4.81 -10.39 -9.01
N SER A 114 -6.03 -10.25 -8.51
CA SER A 114 -6.80 -11.38 -8.00
C SER A 114 -7.16 -12.35 -9.11
N GLN A 115 -6.95 -13.65 -8.87
CA GLN A 115 -7.42 -14.72 -9.78
C GLN A 115 -8.95 -14.74 -9.90
N ASN A 116 -9.65 -14.29 -8.85
CA ASN A 116 -11.12 -14.20 -8.85
C ASN A 116 -11.66 -12.86 -9.36
N GLY A 117 -10.78 -11.91 -9.72
CA GLY A 117 -11.17 -10.56 -10.16
C GLY A 117 -11.68 -9.66 -9.04
N CYS A 118 -11.15 -9.82 -7.82
CA CYS A 118 -11.58 -9.04 -6.66
C CYS A 118 -10.71 -7.82 -6.39
N TRP A 119 -9.48 -7.78 -6.90
CA TRP A 119 -8.55 -6.65 -6.78
C TRP A 119 -7.55 -6.62 -7.93
N TYR A 120 -6.99 -5.45 -8.19
CA TYR A 120 -5.98 -5.21 -9.23
C TYR A 120 -4.87 -4.32 -8.70
N GLY A 121 -3.61 -4.66 -9.00
CA GLY A 121 -2.45 -3.85 -8.65
C GLY A 121 -2.42 -2.53 -9.42
N VAL A 122 -2.12 -1.45 -8.71
CA VAL A 122 -2.07 -0.07 -9.26
C VAL A 122 -0.68 0.49 -9.18
N PHE A 123 -0.11 0.50 -7.97
CA PHE A 123 1.20 1.08 -7.66
C PHE A 123 2.12 0.05 -7.03
N TYR A 124 3.41 0.28 -7.16
CA TYR A 124 4.40 -0.44 -6.37
C TYR A 124 5.47 0.51 -5.84
N ASP A 125 6.03 0.13 -4.69
CA ASP A 125 7.13 0.82 -4.02
C ASP A 125 8.36 -0.09 -4.02
N PRO A 126 9.35 0.13 -4.88
CA PRO A 126 10.52 -0.72 -4.98
C PRO A 126 11.50 -0.47 -3.83
N ALA A 127 12.16 -1.52 -3.37
CA ALA A 127 13.39 -1.38 -2.62
C ALA A 127 14.50 -0.90 -3.55
N VAL A 128 15.31 0.05 -3.07
CA VAL A 128 16.37 0.69 -3.83
C VAL A 128 17.63 0.86 -2.99
N LEU A 129 18.74 1.12 -3.65
CA LEU A 129 20.01 1.42 -3.02
C LEU A 129 20.24 2.92 -3.06
N LEU A 130 20.30 3.57 -1.91
CA LEU A 130 20.77 4.95 -1.80
C LEU A 130 22.28 4.94 -1.59
N VAL A 131 23.05 5.31 -2.61
CA VAL A 131 24.50 5.22 -2.63
C VAL A 131 25.11 6.58 -2.35
N ASN A 132 26.00 6.68 -1.36
CA ASN A 132 26.78 7.89 -1.11
C ASN A 132 27.78 8.13 -2.23
N GLN A 133 27.71 9.29 -2.92
CA GLN A 133 28.55 9.60 -4.05
C GLN A 133 30.04 9.76 -3.68
N ASN A 134 30.34 10.25 -2.47
CA ASN A 134 31.70 10.39 -2.01
C ASN A 134 32.37 9.03 -1.76
N PHE A 135 31.59 8.08 -1.23
CA PHE A 135 32.03 6.69 -1.12
C PHE A 135 32.26 6.09 -2.50
N ALA A 136 31.27 6.15 -3.40
CA ALA A 136 31.35 5.56 -4.73
C ALA A 136 32.61 6.04 -5.50
N ARG A 137 32.88 7.33 -5.46
CA ARG A 137 34.12 7.91 -6.08
C ARG A 137 35.40 7.40 -5.42
N ARG A 138 35.48 7.39 -4.08
CA ARG A 138 36.70 6.93 -3.36
C ARG A 138 36.97 5.44 -3.58
N ALA A 139 35.89 4.64 -3.68
CA ALA A 139 35.98 3.19 -3.87
C ALA A 139 36.17 2.79 -5.34
N GLY A 140 36.09 3.73 -6.29
CA GLY A 140 36.09 3.42 -7.73
C GLY A 140 34.88 2.58 -8.14
N GLN A 141 33.76 2.70 -7.41
CA GLN A 141 32.54 1.90 -7.54
C GLN A 141 31.35 2.79 -7.94
N GLU A 142 31.51 3.59 -8.98
CA GLU A 142 30.47 4.52 -9.42
C GLU A 142 29.24 3.83 -10.04
N ASN A 143 29.27 2.52 -10.20
CA ASN A 143 28.28 1.76 -10.94
C ASN A 143 27.70 0.58 -10.14
N ILE A 144 27.33 0.82 -8.89
CA ILE A 144 26.65 -0.19 -8.05
C ILE A 144 25.21 -0.34 -8.56
N ARG A 145 24.89 -1.54 -9.08
CA ARG A 145 23.61 -1.81 -9.77
C ARG A 145 22.99 -3.15 -9.48
N THR A 146 23.63 -3.99 -8.66
CA THR A 146 23.13 -5.34 -8.35
C THR A 146 23.16 -5.59 -6.86
N TRP A 147 22.35 -6.55 -6.41
CA TRP A 147 22.43 -7.03 -5.03
C TRP A 147 23.79 -7.67 -4.74
N GLU A 148 24.38 -8.36 -5.73
CA GLU A 148 25.67 -9.00 -5.58
C GLU A 148 26.82 -8.00 -5.40
N ASP A 149 26.72 -6.79 -5.99
CA ASP A 149 27.74 -5.73 -5.84
C ASP A 149 27.95 -5.38 -4.35
N LEU A 150 26.88 -5.45 -3.52
CA LEU A 150 26.97 -5.18 -2.10
C LEU A 150 27.84 -6.18 -1.34
N LEU A 151 28.01 -7.39 -1.84
CA LEU A 151 28.87 -8.41 -1.25
C LEU A 151 30.31 -8.36 -1.75
N LYS A 152 30.55 -7.80 -2.93
CA LYS A 152 31.88 -7.75 -3.57
C LYS A 152 32.76 -6.60 -3.05
N ILE A 153 32.17 -5.56 -2.50
CA ILE A 153 32.89 -4.37 -2.07
C ILE A 153 33.42 -4.59 -0.65
N ARG A 154 34.73 -4.76 -0.53
CA ARG A 154 35.36 -4.99 0.76
C ARG A 154 35.25 -3.79 1.70
N GLY A 155 34.76 -4.04 2.92
CA GLY A 155 34.65 -3.03 3.98
C GLY A 155 33.54 -1.99 3.75
N ILE A 156 32.60 -2.29 2.87
CA ILE A 156 31.38 -1.49 2.68
C ILE A 156 30.56 -1.44 3.98
N ARG A 157 30.00 -0.28 4.30
CA ARG A 157 29.10 -0.09 5.43
C ARG A 157 27.68 0.10 4.90
N ILE A 158 26.78 -0.82 5.24
CA ILE A 158 25.40 -0.82 4.77
C ILE A 158 24.47 -0.41 5.91
N ALA A 159 23.60 0.55 5.67
CA ALA A 159 22.48 0.87 6.52
C ALA A 159 21.23 0.14 6.01
N LEU A 160 20.62 -0.66 6.86
CA LEU A 160 19.39 -1.39 6.61
C LEU A 160 18.51 -1.32 7.86
N GLU A 161 17.21 -1.20 7.67
CA GLU A 161 16.26 -1.31 8.77
C GLU A 161 16.17 -2.75 9.28
N ASN A 162 15.81 -2.90 10.55
CA ASN A 162 15.58 -4.24 11.10
C ASN A 162 14.38 -4.91 10.41
N LEU A 163 14.61 -6.04 9.77
CA LEU A 163 13.62 -6.73 8.93
C LEU A 163 12.44 -7.34 9.70
N SER A 164 12.50 -7.36 11.04
CA SER A 164 11.40 -7.86 11.89
C SER A 164 10.47 -6.77 12.44
N ASP A 165 10.81 -5.48 12.29
CA ASP A 165 10.17 -4.42 13.08
C ASP A 165 8.82 -3.97 12.52
N THR A 166 8.72 -3.79 11.20
CA THR A 166 7.51 -3.26 10.55
C THR A 166 7.02 -4.19 9.45
N GLU A 167 5.75 -4.04 9.05
CA GLU A 167 5.19 -4.78 7.93
C GLU A 167 5.98 -4.51 6.63
N SER A 168 6.36 -3.27 6.39
CA SER A 168 7.16 -2.88 5.22
C SER A 168 8.53 -3.56 5.19
N THR A 169 9.22 -3.66 6.32
CA THR A 169 10.54 -4.33 6.39
C THR A 169 10.41 -5.85 6.32
N ARG A 170 9.36 -6.43 6.93
CA ARG A 170 9.05 -7.86 6.80
C ARG A 170 8.73 -8.25 5.37
N SER A 171 7.97 -7.42 4.64
CA SER A 171 7.65 -7.67 3.23
C SER A 171 8.89 -7.73 2.34
N PHE A 172 9.94 -6.98 2.67
CA PHE A 172 11.25 -7.09 2.01
C PHE A 172 11.85 -8.50 2.17
N LEU A 173 11.91 -9.02 3.41
CA LEU A 173 12.40 -10.37 3.68
C LEU A 173 11.55 -11.44 2.98
N TYR A 174 10.23 -11.29 3.04
CA TYR A 174 9.29 -12.23 2.41
C TYR A 174 9.45 -12.27 0.89
N ALA A 175 9.62 -11.11 0.26
CA ALA A 175 9.81 -11.01 -1.18
C ALA A 175 11.15 -11.61 -1.62
N PHE A 176 12.22 -11.39 -0.84
CA PHE A 176 13.51 -12.02 -1.06
C PHE A 176 13.42 -13.55 -1.00
N ALA A 177 12.82 -14.08 0.08
CA ALA A 177 12.65 -15.51 0.26
C ALA A 177 11.68 -16.14 -0.76
N SER A 178 10.64 -15.40 -1.18
CA SER A 178 9.72 -15.84 -2.22
C SER A 178 10.41 -15.97 -3.59
N HIS A 179 11.31 -15.02 -3.91
CA HIS A 179 11.96 -14.97 -5.22
C HIS A 179 13.16 -15.89 -5.34
N TRP A 180 14.06 -15.90 -4.33
CA TRP A 180 15.30 -16.69 -4.37
C TRP A 180 15.19 -18.06 -3.70
N GLY A 181 14.09 -18.34 -3.00
CA GLY A 181 13.97 -19.45 -2.06
C GLY A 181 14.66 -19.13 -0.72
N GLU A 182 14.22 -19.77 0.37
CA GLU A 182 14.72 -19.49 1.71
C GLU A 182 16.24 -19.62 1.83
N ASP A 183 16.81 -20.71 1.38
CA ASP A 183 18.24 -21.02 1.59
C ASP A 183 19.16 -20.01 0.91
N ASN A 184 18.84 -19.62 -0.34
CA ASN A 184 19.62 -18.61 -1.06
C ASN A 184 19.43 -17.22 -0.44
N ALA A 185 18.21 -16.86 -0.09
CA ALA A 185 17.91 -15.58 0.55
C ALA A 185 18.66 -15.45 1.89
N PHE A 186 18.62 -16.48 2.73
CA PHE A 186 19.33 -16.49 4.00
C PHE A 186 20.84 -16.55 3.85
N GLY A 187 21.35 -17.28 2.84
CA GLY A 187 22.77 -17.25 2.47
C GLY A 187 23.24 -15.85 2.15
N TYR A 188 22.51 -15.15 1.27
CA TYR A 188 22.80 -13.76 0.93
C TYR A 188 22.70 -12.82 2.14
N LEU A 189 21.64 -12.91 2.92
CA LEU A 189 21.43 -12.04 4.09
C LEU A 189 22.48 -12.22 5.19
N ARG A 190 23.01 -13.44 5.40
CA ARG A 190 24.15 -13.67 6.31
C ARG A 190 25.41 -12.94 5.84
N GLU A 191 25.72 -13.02 4.54
CA GLU A 191 26.88 -12.31 4.00
C GLU A 191 26.68 -10.78 4.07
N LEU A 192 25.46 -10.30 3.74
CA LEU A 192 25.11 -8.89 3.83
C LEU A 192 25.19 -8.36 5.27
N HIS A 193 24.76 -9.17 6.25
CA HIS A 193 24.79 -8.83 7.68
C HIS A 193 26.17 -8.44 8.19
N LYS A 194 27.23 -9.07 7.67
CA LYS A 194 28.63 -8.76 8.01
C LYS A 194 29.01 -7.32 7.67
N ASN A 195 28.30 -6.70 6.74
CA ASN A 195 28.50 -5.34 6.28
C ASN A 195 27.53 -4.33 6.91
N ILE A 196 26.68 -4.75 7.83
CA ILE A 196 25.70 -3.92 8.55
C ILE A 196 26.19 -3.66 9.96
N PRO A 197 26.86 -2.52 10.25
CA PRO A 197 27.34 -2.23 11.58
C PRO A 197 26.23 -2.14 12.63
N GLN A 198 25.09 -1.58 12.22
CA GLN A 198 23.90 -1.43 13.06
C GLN A 198 22.65 -1.35 12.18
N TYR A 199 21.61 -2.12 12.57
CA TYR A 199 20.30 -1.96 11.93
C TYR A 199 19.62 -0.69 12.41
N ALA A 200 19.09 0.06 11.44
CA ALA A 200 18.32 1.26 11.73
C ALA A 200 16.94 0.92 12.28
N LYS A 201 16.46 1.72 13.21
CA LYS A 201 15.10 1.57 13.76
C LYS A 201 14.03 2.20 12.84
N PHE A 202 14.40 3.23 12.08
CA PHE A 202 13.49 3.99 11.24
C PHE A 202 14.09 4.22 9.84
N PRO A 203 13.25 4.29 8.78
CA PRO A 203 13.70 4.51 7.41
C PRO A 203 14.58 5.75 7.25
N PHE A 204 14.19 6.88 7.85
CA PHE A 204 14.96 8.12 7.76
C PHE A 204 16.36 7.99 8.38
N THR A 205 16.58 7.09 9.32
CA THR A 205 17.90 6.87 9.93
C THR A 205 18.85 6.24 8.92
N SER A 206 18.43 5.19 8.22
CA SER A 206 19.25 4.53 7.18
C SER A 206 19.56 5.49 6.03
N ILE A 207 18.56 6.26 5.58
CA ILE A 207 18.73 7.27 4.53
C ILE A 207 19.70 8.36 4.96
N ARG A 208 19.55 8.91 6.16
CA ARG A 208 20.45 9.92 6.70
C ARG A 208 21.89 9.38 6.79
N MET A 209 22.08 8.18 7.30
CA MET A 209 23.42 7.58 7.40
C MET A 209 24.12 7.49 6.04
N ALA A 210 23.42 7.07 5.00
CA ALA A 210 24.00 7.06 3.65
C ALA A 210 24.21 8.48 3.10
N ALA A 211 23.28 9.39 3.31
CA ALA A 211 23.37 10.77 2.83
C ALA A 211 24.55 11.52 3.46
N THR A 212 24.80 11.34 4.76
CA THR A 212 25.91 12.00 5.49
C THR A 212 27.25 11.28 5.36
N GLY A 213 27.27 10.01 4.92
CA GLY A 213 28.45 9.17 4.81
C GLY A 213 28.80 8.39 6.10
N ASP A 214 27.89 8.32 7.07
CA ASP A 214 27.97 7.41 8.21
C ASP A 214 27.83 5.94 7.78
N ALA A 215 27.07 5.71 6.70
CA ALA A 215 27.06 4.49 5.91
C ALA A 215 27.44 4.81 4.45
N ASP A 216 27.86 3.82 3.70
CA ASP A 216 28.24 3.97 2.31
C ASP A 216 27.02 3.77 1.39
N ILE A 217 26.10 2.89 1.78
CA ILE A 217 24.84 2.60 1.08
C ILE A 217 23.73 2.40 2.12
N ALA A 218 22.52 2.89 1.79
CA ALA A 218 21.32 2.45 2.47
C ALA A 218 20.45 1.58 1.55
N ILE A 219 19.92 0.49 2.06
CA ILE A 219 18.86 -0.28 1.43
C ILE A 219 17.54 0.20 2.03
N THR A 220 16.66 0.76 1.20
CA THR A 220 15.40 1.36 1.68
C THR A 220 14.33 1.34 0.59
N ARG A 221 13.12 1.81 0.89
CA ARG A 221 12.04 1.99 -0.08
C ARG A 221 12.20 3.31 -0.84
N SER A 222 11.82 3.30 -2.12
CA SER A 222 11.87 4.51 -2.96
C SER A 222 11.03 5.64 -2.35
N SER A 223 9.84 5.32 -1.84
CA SER A 223 8.94 6.31 -1.22
C SER A 223 9.58 7.05 -0.04
N PHE A 224 10.37 6.38 0.77
CA PHE A 224 11.06 7.04 1.89
C PHE A 224 12.16 7.99 1.44
N ILE A 225 12.86 7.66 0.34
CA ILE A 225 13.88 8.58 -0.19
C ILE A 225 13.25 9.90 -0.61
N PHE A 226 12.16 9.86 -1.39
CA PHE A 226 11.48 11.08 -1.84
C PHE A 226 10.90 11.89 -0.68
N GLN A 227 10.50 11.24 0.40
CA GLN A 227 10.00 11.90 1.60
C GLN A 227 11.10 12.63 2.40
N TYR A 228 12.35 12.11 2.40
CA TYR A 228 13.42 12.60 3.30
C TYR A 228 14.60 13.25 2.58
N LEU A 229 14.74 13.10 1.26
CA LEU A 229 15.82 13.68 0.46
C LEU A 229 15.37 14.94 -0.28
N GLU A 230 14.86 15.93 0.43
CA GLU A 230 14.53 17.24 -0.16
C GLU A 230 15.76 18.07 -0.52
N ASN A 231 16.95 17.74 -0.03
CA ASN A 231 18.14 18.56 -0.15
C ASN A 231 19.30 17.81 -0.82
N SER A 232 20.16 18.57 -1.48
CA SER A 232 21.33 18.22 -2.28
C SER A 232 22.41 17.39 -1.55
N PHE A 233 22.01 16.27 -0.93
CA PHE A 233 22.99 15.34 -0.38
C PHE A 233 23.76 14.66 -1.51
N PRO A 234 25.08 14.38 -1.32
CA PRO A 234 25.89 13.70 -2.30
C PRO A 234 25.55 12.21 -2.36
N ALA A 235 24.36 11.88 -2.84
CA ALA A 235 23.86 10.52 -2.97
C ALA A 235 23.08 10.34 -4.28
N TYR A 236 23.03 9.12 -4.78
CA TYR A 236 22.17 8.75 -5.91
C TYR A 236 21.40 7.47 -5.61
N VAL A 237 20.28 7.32 -6.28
CA VAL A 237 19.43 6.12 -6.17
C VAL A 237 19.80 5.14 -7.28
N ALA A 238 20.06 3.88 -6.91
CA ALA A 238 20.23 2.78 -7.84
C ALA A 238 19.13 1.74 -7.60
N LYS A 239 18.48 1.31 -8.69
CA LYS A 239 17.53 0.18 -8.67
C LYS A 239 18.27 -1.04 -9.18
N PRO A 240 18.31 -2.17 -8.44
CA PRO A 240 18.99 -3.37 -8.89
C PRO A 240 18.45 -3.86 -10.23
N VAL A 241 19.35 -4.12 -11.18
CA VAL A 241 18.98 -4.43 -12.58
C VAL A 241 18.37 -5.81 -12.75
N GLU A 242 18.71 -6.74 -11.87
CA GLU A 242 18.14 -8.08 -11.83
C GLU A 242 16.72 -8.14 -11.27
N GLY A 243 16.30 -7.07 -10.59
CA GLY A 243 15.01 -6.96 -9.92
C GLY A 243 15.15 -6.65 -8.43
N THR A 244 14.02 -6.39 -7.78
CA THR A 244 14.01 -5.91 -6.39
C THR A 244 12.69 -6.25 -5.68
N PRO A 245 12.70 -6.45 -4.34
CA PRO A 245 11.50 -6.52 -3.54
C PRO A 245 10.63 -5.28 -3.73
N VAL A 246 9.32 -5.48 -3.88
CA VAL A 246 8.35 -4.38 -4.00
C VAL A 246 7.20 -4.56 -3.02
N ASN A 247 6.68 -3.45 -2.49
CA ASN A 247 5.36 -3.40 -1.89
C ASN A 247 4.37 -3.08 -3.00
N LEU A 248 3.41 -3.95 -3.23
CA LEU A 248 2.34 -3.77 -4.20
C LEU A 248 1.12 -3.18 -3.51
N TYR A 249 0.53 -2.15 -4.11
CA TYR A 249 -0.74 -1.56 -3.70
C TYR A 249 -1.77 -1.78 -4.78
N GLY A 250 -2.91 -2.31 -4.39
CA GLY A 250 -4.00 -2.62 -5.30
C GLY A 250 -5.28 -1.90 -4.92
N VAL A 251 -6.19 -1.84 -5.88
CA VAL A 251 -7.54 -1.30 -5.70
C VAL A 251 -8.57 -2.43 -5.71
N ALA A 252 -9.56 -2.31 -4.84
CA ALA A 252 -10.67 -3.24 -4.70
C ALA A 252 -11.96 -2.50 -4.34
N ILE A 253 -13.10 -3.11 -4.61
CA ILE A 253 -14.43 -2.64 -4.22
C ILE A 253 -14.94 -3.49 -3.06
N ALA A 254 -15.53 -2.86 -2.04
CA ALA A 254 -16.14 -3.57 -0.93
C ALA A 254 -17.32 -4.42 -1.40
N ALA A 255 -17.48 -5.62 -0.86
CA ALA A 255 -18.54 -6.57 -1.26
C ALA A 255 -19.95 -5.95 -1.17
N GLU A 256 -20.19 -5.10 -0.18
CA GLU A 256 -21.47 -4.42 0.05
C GLU A 256 -21.72 -3.23 -0.89
N SER A 257 -20.73 -2.89 -1.74
CA SER A 257 -20.79 -1.73 -2.64
C SER A 257 -20.97 -2.12 -4.12
N GLY A 258 -21.51 -3.32 -4.40
CA GLY A 258 -21.61 -3.88 -5.74
C GLY A 258 -22.32 -3.02 -6.78
N GLU A 259 -23.32 -2.24 -6.36
CA GLU A 259 -24.07 -1.34 -7.22
C GLU A 259 -23.53 0.09 -7.26
N ASN A 260 -22.43 0.38 -6.56
CA ASN A 260 -21.87 1.72 -6.51
C ASN A 260 -21.09 2.01 -7.81
N MET A 261 -21.72 2.77 -8.70
CA MET A 261 -21.14 3.14 -9.99
C MET A 261 -19.93 4.06 -9.85
N ALA A 262 -19.91 4.93 -8.85
CA ALA A 262 -18.76 5.80 -8.58
C ALA A 262 -17.52 4.98 -8.17
N ALA A 263 -17.71 3.90 -7.39
CA ALA A 263 -16.61 3.02 -7.00
C ALA A 263 -16.03 2.27 -8.21
N GLN A 264 -16.89 1.74 -9.09
CA GLN A 264 -16.45 1.03 -10.30
C GLN A 264 -15.73 1.96 -11.28
N ASP A 265 -16.27 3.15 -11.49
CA ASP A 265 -15.69 4.15 -12.40
C ASP A 265 -14.34 4.67 -11.89
N PHE A 266 -14.22 4.97 -10.59
CA PHE A 266 -12.95 5.38 -9.98
C PHE A 266 -11.88 4.28 -10.06
N CYS A 267 -12.23 3.03 -9.79
CA CYS A 267 -11.28 1.91 -9.91
C CYS A 267 -10.77 1.79 -11.34
N ARG A 268 -11.66 1.93 -12.34
CA ARG A 268 -11.26 1.93 -13.74
C ARG A 268 -10.35 3.12 -14.07
N TRP A 269 -10.74 4.33 -13.67
CA TRP A 269 -9.95 5.55 -13.85
C TRP A 269 -8.54 5.39 -13.26
N LEU A 270 -8.43 4.90 -12.02
CA LEU A 270 -7.16 4.70 -11.32
C LEU A 270 -6.23 3.72 -12.06
N LEU A 271 -6.79 2.73 -12.74
CA LEU A 271 -6.03 1.73 -13.49
C LEU A 271 -5.71 2.15 -14.93
N THR A 272 -6.51 3.01 -15.55
CA THR A 272 -6.39 3.29 -16.98
C THR A 272 -5.94 4.71 -17.31
N GLU A 273 -6.06 5.67 -16.37
CA GLU A 273 -5.76 7.07 -16.63
C GLU A 273 -4.25 7.37 -16.54
N LYS A 274 -3.72 7.94 -17.63
CA LYS A 274 -2.27 8.27 -17.75
C LYS A 274 -1.80 9.37 -16.78
N GLU A 275 -2.72 10.22 -16.35
CA GLU A 275 -2.43 11.31 -15.40
C GLU A 275 -1.97 10.81 -14.03
N ILE A 276 -2.25 9.57 -13.68
CA ILE A 276 -1.81 8.94 -12.42
C ILE A 276 -0.30 9.08 -12.22
N LYS A 277 0.48 8.81 -13.27
CA LYS A 277 1.95 8.97 -13.21
C LYS A 277 2.36 10.41 -12.89
N ARG A 278 1.71 11.40 -13.49
CA ARG A 278 1.96 12.83 -13.21
C ARG A 278 1.66 13.15 -11.76
N ILE A 279 0.54 12.66 -11.22
CA ILE A 279 0.16 12.86 -9.83
C ILE A 279 1.22 12.27 -8.89
N LEU A 280 1.67 11.02 -9.12
CA LEU A 280 2.71 10.39 -8.31
C LEU A 280 4.01 11.21 -8.28
N LEU A 281 4.43 11.73 -9.42
CA LEU A 281 5.62 12.58 -9.55
C LEU A 281 5.44 13.92 -8.82
N GLN A 282 4.31 14.60 -9.00
CA GLN A 282 4.03 15.88 -8.34
C GLN A 282 3.94 15.77 -6.82
N GLN A 283 3.45 14.64 -6.32
CA GLN A 283 3.37 14.36 -4.90
C GLN A 283 4.65 13.78 -4.31
N ASN A 284 5.72 13.64 -5.10
CA ASN A 284 7.01 13.08 -4.67
C ASN A 284 6.84 11.73 -3.92
N THR A 285 5.99 10.85 -4.42
CA THR A 285 5.64 9.63 -3.70
C THR A 285 6.71 8.56 -3.74
N GLY A 286 7.58 8.57 -4.73
CA GLY A 286 8.52 7.47 -5.02
C GLY A 286 7.84 6.17 -5.49
N LEU A 287 6.51 6.17 -5.62
CA LEU A 287 5.74 5.06 -6.16
C LEU A 287 5.83 5.02 -7.69
N GLU A 288 5.70 3.82 -8.25
CA GLU A 288 5.67 3.59 -9.69
C GLU A 288 4.36 2.90 -10.09
N THR A 289 3.89 3.14 -11.31
CA THR A 289 2.65 2.54 -11.85
C THR A 289 2.92 1.22 -12.55
N LEU A 290 1.96 0.29 -12.47
CA LEU A 290 2.03 -0.98 -13.22
C LEU A 290 1.53 -0.87 -14.65
N MET A 291 0.47 -0.07 -14.87
CA MET A 291 -0.27 -0.05 -16.15
C MET A 291 0.30 0.94 -17.17
N HIS A 292 1.00 1.99 -16.72
CA HIS A 292 1.36 3.13 -17.59
C HIS A 292 2.83 3.18 -17.99
N ASP A 293 3.65 2.31 -17.42
CA ASP A 293 5.04 2.14 -17.78
C ASP A 293 5.25 0.79 -18.50
N LYS A 294 6.27 0.71 -19.33
CA LYS A 294 6.77 -0.58 -19.85
C LYS A 294 7.50 -1.32 -18.72
N THR A 295 6.79 -1.57 -17.62
CA THR A 295 7.36 -2.18 -16.44
C THR A 295 7.69 -3.64 -16.72
N ASP A 296 8.95 -4.02 -16.56
CA ASP A 296 9.36 -5.40 -16.56
C ASP A 296 8.94 -6.05 -15.22
N THR A 297 7.75 -6.60 -15.20
CA THR A 297 7.17 -7.19 -13.99
C THR A 297 7.93 -8.40 -13.47
N GLN A 298 8.80 -9.05 -14.28
CA GLN A 298 9.67 -10.13 -13.83
C GLN A 298 10.73 -9.62 -12.84
N LYS A 299 11.04 -8.32 -12.88
CA LYS A 299 11.96 -7.66 -11.96
C LYS A 299 11.30 -7.13 -10.69
N LEU A 300 10.02 -7.31 -10.53
CA LEU A 300 9.27 -6.95 -9.33
C LEU A 300 9.03 -8.17 -8.46
N TRP A 301 9.79 -8.29 -7.36
CA TRP A 301 9.72 -9.44 -6.48
C TRP A 301 8.64 -9.22 -5.42
N LEU A 302 7.58 -10.02 -5.49
CA LEU A 302 6.46 -9.97 -4.56
C LEU A 302 6.58 -11.03 -3.47
N ASN A 303 6.00 -10.76 -2.32
CA ASN A 303 5.73 -11.78 -1.32
C ASN A 303 4.58 -12.69 -1.78
N THR A 304 4.87 -13.77 -2.46
CA THR A 304 3.85 -14.75 -2.89
C THR A 304 3.76 -15.98 -1.98
N ALA A 305 4.79 -16.23 -1.17
CA ALA A 305 4.91 -17.46 -0.40
C ALA A 305 4.57 -17.32 1.09
N TYR A 306 4.59 -16.10 1.64
CA TYR A 306 4.44 -15.83 3.09
C TYR A 306 3.24 -14.96 3.38
N LEU A 307 2.10 -15.26 2.74
CA LEU A 307 0.82 -14.56 2.94
C LEU A 307 0.06 -15.08 4.17
N GLN A 308 0.38 -16.30 4.62
CA GLN A 308 -0.18 -16.87 5.84
C GLN A 308 0.67 -16.50 7.04
N GLN A 309 0.04 -15.97 8.11
CA GLN A 309 0.72 -15.44 9.29
C GLN A 309 1.69 -16.45 9.92
N GLU A 310 1.28 -17.70 10.10
CA GLU A 310 2.13 -18.74 10.70
C GLU A 310 3.44 -18.97 9.91
N LYS A 311 3.33 -18.98 8.57
CA LYS A 311 4.50 -19.17 7.70
C LYS A 311 5.40 -17.94 7.70
N ALA A 312 4.80 -16.75 7.74
CA ALA A 312 5.50 -15.48 7.84
C ALA A 312 6.28 -15.37 9.17
N ASP A 313 5.64 -15.72 10.29
CA ASP A 313 6.27 -15.68 11.61
C ASP A 313 7.44 -16.67 11.72
N LYS A 314 7.31 -17.88 11.15
CA LYS A 314 8.41 -18.84 11.10
C LYS A 314 9.63 -18.29 10.34
N LEU A 315 9.40 -17.57 9.24
CA LEU A 315 10.50 -16.98 8.48
C LEU A 315 11.19 -15.85 9.27
N ILE A 316 10.42 -14.99 9.94
CA ILE A 316 10.98 -13.94 10.80
C ILE A 316 11.79 -14.53 11.93
N ASN A 317 11.29 -15.55 12.63
CA ASN A 317 12.02 -16.21 13.72
C ASN A 317 13.33 -16.85 13.20
N LYS A 318 13.26 -17.53 12.06
CA LYS A 318 14.46 -18.08 11.40
C LYS A 318 15.49 -16.98 11.10
N TRP A 319 15.05 -15.82 10.58
CA TRP A 319 15.96 -14.69 10.33
C TRP A 319 16.58 -14.14 11.61
N LEU A 320 15.79 -13.98 12.68
CA LEU A 320 16.31 -13.53 13.97
C LEU A 320 17.37 -14.50 14.52
N GLU A 321 17.13 -15.79 14.45
CA GLU A 321 18.00 -16.83 15.01
C GLU A 321 19.26 -17.08 14.18
N THR A 322 19.14 -17.07 12.85
CA THR A 322 20.22 -17.56 11.96
C THR A 322 20.97 -16.46 11.21
N VAL A 323 20.52 -15.20 11.32
CA VAL A 323 21.17 -14.05 10.70
C VAL A 323 21.37 -12.91 11.70
N ARG A 324 20.27 -12.47 12.34
CA ARG A 324 20.30 -11.23 13.12
C ARG A 324 21.06 -11.37 14.44
N PHE A 325 20.89 -12.51 15.12
CA PHE A 325 21.48 -12.84 16.44
C PHE A 325 22.28 -14.14 16.40
N GLU A 326 22.79 -14.54 15.22
CA GLU A 326 23.69 -15.67 15.10
C GLU A 326 24.95 -15.38 15.97
N ASN A 327 25.19 -16.23 17.02
CA ASN A 327 26.32 -16.15 17.94
C ASN A 327 27.57 -16.84 17.36
#